data_bfec5c027c3349e054342dd84e4f7e5b
#
_entry.id   bfec5c027c3349e054342dd84e4f7e5b
#
_cell.length_a   1.000
_cell.length_b   1.000
_cell.length_c   1.000
_cell.angle_alpha   90.00
_cell.angle_beta   90.00
_cell.angle_gamma   90.00
#
_symmetry.space_group_name_H-M   'P 1'
#
loop_
_entity.id
_entity.type
_entity.pdbx_description
1 polymer ?
#
loop_
_entity_poly.entity_id
_entity_poly.type
_entity_poly.pdbx_seq_one_letter_code
_entity_poly.pdbx_strand_id
1 'polypeptide(L)'
;MKKFLKYILISSIVSIFNVAVYGDFDRTESTGELLFMIFFMIIIYNIFILIIPTIIYLATKSMKAFKISFFIICGFFAILVLAFFTDPENLIEILK
;
A
#
# COMPACT_ATOMS: atom_id res chain seq x y z
N MET A 1 19.79 -8.75 -3.71
CA MET A 1 19.37 -7.49 -3.11
C MET A 1 18.69 -6.57 -4.10
N LYS A 2 19.30 -6.34 -5.27
CA LYS A 2 18.69 -5.45 -6.27
C LYS A 2 17.31 -5.91 -6.75
N LYS A 3 17.08 -7.21 -6.78
CA LYS A 3 15.77 -7.76 -7.18
C LYS A 3 14.67 -7.36 -6.18
N PHE A 4 14.98 -7.40 -4.90
CA PHE A 4 14.02 -7.05 -3.87
C PHE A 4 13.81 -5.54 -3.77
N LEU A 5 14.84 -4.75 -4.10
CA LEU A 5 14.71 -3.30 -4.08
C LEU A 5 13.62 -2.82 -5.02
N LYS A 6 13.53 -3.42 -6.21
CA LYS A 6 12.48 -3.11 -7.17
C LYS A 6 11.09 -3.31 -6.56
N TYR A 7 10.89 -4.43 -5.86
CA TYR A 7 9.58 -4.72 -5.24
C TYR A 7 9.30 -3.78 -4.08
N ILE A 8 10.32 -3.43 -3.31
CA ILE A 8 10.16 -2.46 -2.22
C ILE A 8 9.74 -1.10 -2.77
N LEU A 9 10.35 -0.66 -3.88
CA LEU A 9 9.98 0.60 -4.51
C LEU A 9 8.54 0.59 -5.00
N ILE A 10 8.12 -0.50 -5.66
CA ILE A 10 6.75 -0.62 -6.15
C ILE A 10 5.77 -0.62 -4.98
N SER A 11 6.04 -1.36 -3.91
CA SER A 11 5.16 -1.39 -2.76
C SER A 11 5.10 -0.03 -2.07
N SER A 12 6.21 0.71 -2.05
CA SER A 12 6.22 2.06 -1.48
C SER A 12 5.33 3.00 -2.26
N ILE A 13 5.37 2.93 -3.60
CA ILE A 13 4.51 3.75 -4.45
C ILE A 13 3.04 3.41 -4.19
N VAL A 14 2.69 2.13 -4.15
CA VAL A 14 1.32 1.70 -3.85
C VAL A 14 0.89 2.18 -2.46
N SER A 15 1.78 2.07 -1.48
CA SER A 15 1.51 2.53 -0.12
C SER A 15 1.24 4.03 -0.08
N ILE A 16 2.04 4.82 -0.80
CA ILE A 16 1.87 6.27 -0.84
C ILE A 16 0.49 6.62 -1.39
N PHE A 17 0.07 5.99 -2.49
CA PHE A 17 -1.25 6.23 -3.05
C PHE A 17 -2.37 5.84 -2.08
N ASN A 18 -2.23 4.72 -1.40
CA ASN A 18 -3.24 4.29 -0.42
C ASN A 18 -3.33 5.24 0.76
N VAL A 19 -2.20 5.70 1.27
CA VAL A 19 -2.17 6.67 2.37
C VAL A 19 -2.80 7.99 1.94
N ALA A 20 -2.49 8.44 0.71
CA ALA A 20 -3.05 9.69 0.21
C ALA A 20 -4.56 9.63 0.07
N VAL A 21 -5.11 8.46 -0.31
CA VAL A 21 -6.54 8.30 -0.54
C VAL A 21 -7.29 8.00 0.74
N TYR A 22 -6.78 7.09 1.57
CA TYR A 22 -7.49 6.59 2.74
C TYR A 22 -6.97 7.13 4.07
N GLY A 23 -5.86 7.88 4.05
CA GLY A 23 -5.31 8.43 5.26
C GLY A 23 -6.15 9.58 5.79
N ASP A 24 -6.37 9.60 7.10
CA ASP A 24 -7.09 10.68 7.76
C ASP A 24 -6.07 11.64 8.37
N PHE A 25 -5.89 12.78 7.73
CA PHE A 25 -4.89 13.77 8.14
C PHE A 25 -5.51 14.98 8.84
N ASP A 26 -6.81 14.98 9.05
CA ASP A 26 -7.52 16.13 9.60
C ASP A 26 -7.24 16.34 11.09
N ARG A 27 -6.69 15.33 11.76
CA ARG A 27 -6.48 15.36 13.19
C ARG A 27 -5.10 15.88 13.61
N THR A 28 -4.26 16.20 12.65
CA THR A 28 -2.90 16.65 12.95
C THR A 28 -2.85 18.15 13.14
N GLU A 29 -2.23 18.59 14.22
CA GLU A 29 -2.13 20.00 14.54
C GLU A 29 -0.85 20.64 14.00
N SER A 30 0.18 19.83 13.70
CA SER A 30 1.45 20.33 13.22
C SER A 30 1.92 19.57 12.00
N THR A 31 2.74 20.25 11.18
CA THR A 31 3.33 19.64 10.00
C THR A 31 4.24 18.46 10.35
N GLY A 32 4.97 18.58 11.48
CA GLY A 32 5.85 17.50 11.91
C GLY A 32 5.08 16.22 12.26
N GLU A 33 3.96 16.38 12.97
CA GLU A 33 3.11 15.23 13.29
C GLU A 33 2.51 14.61 12.04
N LEU A 34 2.09 15.45 11.10
CA LEU A 34 1.53 14.99 9.83
C LEU A 34 2.55 14.14 9.06
N LEU A 35 3.79 14.63 8.94
CA LEU A 35 4.84 13.89 8.27
C LEU A 35 5.12 12.57 8.97
N PHE A 36 5.17 12.57 10.30
CA PHE A 36 5.40 11.35 11.06
C PHE A 36 4.30 10.32 10.81
N MET A 37 3.04 10.76 10.82
CA MET A 37 1.92 9.87 10.55
C MET A 37 1.97 9.31 9.14
N ILE A 38 2.29 10.13 8.16
CA ILE A 38 2.41 9.68 6.77
C ILE A 38 3.48 8.60 6.66
N PHE A 39 4.67 8.83 7.21
CA PHE A 39 5.74 7.83 7.17
C PHE A 39 5.34 6.55 7.88
N PHE A 40 4.72 6.68 9.04
CA PHE A 40 4.28 5.52 9.82
C PHE A 40 3.28 4.68 9.03
N MET A 41 2.30 5.32 8.41
CA MET A 41 1.29 4.61 7.62
C MET A 41 1.90 3.97 6.38
N ILE A 42 2.83 4.65 5.73
CA ILE A 42 3.52 4.08 4.57
C ILE A 42 4.28 2.82 4.97
N ILE A 43 4.96 2.84 6.11
CA ILE A 43 5.69 1.68 6.61
C ILE A 43 4.73 0.52 6.89
N ILE A 44 3.59 0.80 7.52
CA ILE A 44 2.59 -0.23 7.82
C ILE A 44 2.06 -0.85 6.54
N TYR A 45 1.69 -0.04 5.54
CA TYR A 45 1.22 -0.56 4.25
C TYR A 45 2.28 -1.39 3.55
N ASN A 46 3.55 -0.94 3.60
CA ASN A 46 4.64 -1.71 3.01
C ASN A 46 4.77 -3.08 3.67
N ILE A 47 4.67 -3.13 5.00
CA ILE A 47 4.76 -4.39 5.73
C ILE A 47 3.62 -5.32 5.29
N PHE A 48 2.38 -4.81 5.22
CA PHE A 48 1.25 -5.63 4.80
C PHE A 48 1.40 -6.12 3.36
N ILE A 49 1.89 -5.27 2.47
CA ILE A 49 2.06 -5.63 1.06
C ILE A 49 3.15 -6.69 0.89
N LEU A 50 4.24 -6.58 1.65
CA LEU A 50 5.41 -7.43 1.44
C LEU A 50 5.40 -8.69 2.31
N ILE A 51 4.63 -8.72 3.41
CA ILE A 51 4.70 -9.84 4.36
C ILE A 51 4.25 -11.16 3.72
N ILE A 52 3.13 -11.13 3.00
CA ILE A 52 2.58 -12.36 2.39
C ILE A 52 3.50 -12.88 1.29
N PRO A 53 3.96 -12.07 0.34
CA PRO A 53 4.92 -12.55 -0.66
C PRO A 53 6.21 -13.07 -0.03
N THR A 54 6.69 -12.43 1.03
CA THR A 54 7.90 -12.86 1.70
C THR A 54 7.72 -14.23 2.36
N ILE A 55 6.58 -14.43 3.02
CA ILE A 55 6.27 -15.73 3.63
C ILE A 55 6.18 -16.81 2.55
N ILE A 56 5.51 -16.52 1.44
CA ILE A 56 5.39 -17.46 0.33
C ILE A 56 6.76 -17.78 -0.25
N TYR A 57 7.62 -16.77 -0.40
CA TYR A 57 8.97 -17.00 -0.90
C TYR A 57 9.77 -17.90 0.04
N LEU A 58 9.69 -17.66 1.35
CA LEU A 58 10.41 -18.47 2.32
C LEU A 58 9.90 -19.90 2.36
N ALA A 59 8.60 -20.10 2.16
CA ALA A 59 8.02 -21.42 2.17
C ALA A 59 8.33 -22.22 0.91
N THR A 60 8.25 -21.57 -0.26
CA THR A 60 8.42 -22.24 -1.56
C THR A 60 9.80 -22.06 -2.14
N LYS A 61 10.55 -21.05 -1.68
CA LYS A 61 11.85 -20.66 -2.23
C LYS A 61 11.79 -20.36 -3.73
N SER A 62 10.63 -19.92 -4.21
CA SER A 62 10.40 -19.66 -5.62
C SER A 62 10.15 -18.17 -5.85
N MET A 63 10.99 -17.53 -6.68
CA MET A 63 10.79 -16.13 -7.05
C MET A 63 9.52 -15.96 -7.88
N LYS A 64 9.13 -16.99 -8.63
CA LYS A 64 7.90 -16.93 -9.41
C LYS A 64 6.68 -16.81 -8.49
N ALA A 65 6.64 -17.58 -7.42
CA ALA A 65 5.57 -17.49 -6.44
C ALA A 65 5.55 -16.13 -5.76
N PHE A 66 6.73 -15.59 -5.43
CA PHE A 66 6.86 -14.26 -4.86
C PHE A 66 6.28 -13.21 -5.79
N LYS A 67 6.66 -13.25 -7.06
CA LYS A 67 6.17 -12.28 -8.04
C LYS A 67 4.66 -12.34 -8.20
N ILE A 68 4.11 -13.55 -8.32
CA ILE A 68 2.68 -13.73 -8.52
C ILE A 68 1.90 -13.18 -7.34
N SER A 69 2.27 -13.56 -6.12
CA SER A 69 1.57 -13.09 -4.92
C SER A 69 1.73 -11.58 -4.73
N PHE A 70 2.92 -11.05 -5.01
CA PHE A 70 3.18 -9.62 -4.92
C PHE A 70 2.28 -8.84 -5.89
N PHE A 71 2.18 -9.28 -7.14
CA PHE A 71 1.35 -8.59 -8.12
C PHE A 71 -0.13 -8.69 -7.78
N ILE A 72 -0.58 -9.80 -7.22
CA ILE A 72 -1.97 -9.94 -6.80
C ILE A 72 -2.29 -8.94 -5.69
N ILE A 73 -1.42 -8.82 -4.70
CA ILE A 73 -1.63 -7.89 -3.58
C ILE A 73 -1.55 -6.44 -4.05
N CYS A 74 -0.56 -6.10 -4.86
CA CYS A 74 -0.44 -4.75 -5.40
C CYS A 74 -1.64 -4.40 -6.27
N GLY A 75 -2.12 -5.36 -7.06
CA GLY A 75 -3.33 -5.17 -7.88
C GLY A 75 -4.55 -4.89 -7.03
N PHE A 76 -4.70 -5.62 -5.93
CA PHE A 76 -5.81 -5.39 -4.99
C PHE A 76 -5.79 -3.97 -4.44
N PHE A 77 -4.64 -3.51 -3.95
CA PHE A 77 -4.52 -2.15 -3.43
C PHE A 77 -4.70 -1.10 -4.53
N ALA A 78 -4.20 -1.37 -5.75
CA ALA A 78 -4.40 -0.46 -6.87
C ALA A 78 -5.88 -0.35 -7.23
N ILE A 79 -6.62 -1.46 -7.18
CA ILE A 79 -8.06 -1.45 -7.44
C ILE A 79 -8.79 -0.61 -6.40
N LEU A 80 -8.39 -0.70 -5.13
CA LEU A 80 -8.98 0.13 -4.09
C LEU A 80 -8.80 1.62 -4.37
N VAL A 81 -7.61 2.02 -4.81
CA VAL A 81 -7.34 3.42 -5.15
C VAL A 81 -8.15 3.84 -6.38
N LEU A 82 -8.18 3.00 -7.41
CA LEU A 82 -8.95 3.29 -8.61
C LEU A 82 -10.45 3.39 -8.32
N ALA A 83 -10.96 2.54 -7.46
CA ALA A 83 -12.37 2.60 -7.06
C ALA A 83 -12.68 3.93 -6.39
N PHE A 84 -11.76 4.44 -5.59
CA PHE A 84 -11.93 5.75 -4.95
C PHE A 84 -12.06 6.86 -6.00
N PHE A 85 -11.21 6.82 -7.04
CA PHE A 85 -11.20 7.89 -8.03
C PHE A 85 -12.28 7.75 -9.10
N THR A 86 -12.69 6.51 -9.42
CA THR A 86 -13.64 6.28 -10.51
C THR A 86 -15.09 6.39 -10.07
N ASP A 87 -15.36 6.32 -8.77
CA ASP A 87 -16.74 6.33 -8.27
C ASP A 87 -16.89 7.31 -7.10
N PRO A 88 -16.73 8.62 -7.37
CA PRO A 88 -16.81 9.61 -6.31
C PRO A 88 -18.20 9.71 -5.67
N GLU A 89 -19.27 9.39 -6.41
CA GLU A 89 -20.63 9.45 -5.87
C GLU A 89 -20.86 8.39 -4.81
N ASN A 90 -20.44 7.15 -5.09
CA ASN A 90 -20.51 6.08 -4.09
C ASN A 90 -19.67 6.41 -2.88
N LEU A 91 -18.52 7.02 -3.11
CA LEU A 91 -17.65 7.41 -2.03
C LEU A 91 -18.28 8.47 -1.14
N ILE A 92 -18.94 9.46 -1.75
CA ILE A 92 -19.63 10.51 -1.01
C ILE A 92 -20.76 9.90 -0.18
N GLU A 93 -21.51 8.94 -0.71
CA GLU A 93 -22.54 8.24 0.02
C GLU A 93 -21.98 7.43 1.19
N ILE A 94 -20.83 6.78 0.99
CA ILE A 94 -20.17 6.04 2.05
C ILE A 94 -19.71 6.98 3.17
N LEU A 95 -19.24 8.17 2.79
CA LEU A 95 -18.75 9.16 3.74
C LEU A 95 -19.87 9.90 4.47
N LYS A 96 -21.07 9.85 3.94
CA LYS A 96 -22.23 10.40 4.63
C LYS A 96 -22.71 9.42 5.69
#